data_131fc4c663fc38769bf07a4fb59ee065
#
_entry.id   131fc4c663fc38769bf07a4fb59ee065
#
_cell.length_a   1.000
_cell.length_b   1.000
_cell.length_c   1.000
_cell.angle_alpha   90.00
_cell.angle_beta   90.00
_cell.angle_gamma   90.00
#
_symmetry.space_group_name_H-M   'P 1'
#
loop_
_entity.id
_entity.type
_entity.pdbx_description
1 polymer ?
#
loop_
_entity_poly.entity_id
_entity_poly.type
_entity_poly.pdbx_seq_one_letter_code
_entity_poly.pdbx_strand_id
1 'polypeptide(L)'
;MRGPRHKRYLLLTSEAPIDDETRKELTHRIAKISPTMAKKAVWSERALIVKTDNVDLPMVKDALEMSVGGVSLTSKLTSGSIGKLKKAVPG
;
A
#
# COMPACT_ATOMS: atom_id res chain seq x y z
N MET A 1 -0.40 -26.78 -7.93
CA MET A 1 0.94 -26.21 -7.63
C MET A 1 0.90 -24.72 -7.90
N ARG A 2 1.40 -23.93 -6.96
CA ARG A 2 1.48 -22.50 -7.15
C ARG A 2 2.69 -22.15 -8.01
N GLY A 3 2.51 -21.19 -8.93
CA GLY A 3 3.66 -20.63 -9.62
C GLY A 3 4.57 -19.86 -8.68
N PRO A 4 5.74 -19.45 -9.13
CA PRO A 4 6.66 -18.69 -8.29
C PRO A 4 6.05 -17.36 -7.88
N ARG A 5 6.33 -16.95 -6.64
CA ARG A 5 5.90 -15.64 -6.13
C ARG A 5 6.85 -14.59 -6.63
N HIS A 6 6.29 -13.56 -7.25
CA HIS A 6 7.06 -12.42 -7.74
C HIS A 6 6.77 -11.21 -6.86
N LYS A 7 7.84 -10.55 -6.44
CA LYS A 7 7.76 -9.33 -5.64
C LYS A 7 6.99 -8.26 -6.42
N ARG A 8 6.04 -7.62 -5.73
CA ARG A 8 5.27 -6.52 -6.29
C ARG A 8 5.18 -5.40 -5.27
N TYR A 9 5.15 -4.18 -5.77
CA TYR A 9 4.91 -2.99 -4.96
C TYR A 9 3.61 -2.36 -5.44
N LEU A 10 2.79 -1.96 -4.48
CA LEU A 10 1.50 -1.33 -4.76
C LEU A 10 1.54 0.11 -4.27
N LEU A 11 1.26 1.06 -5.16
CA LEU A 11 1.14 2.47 -4.83
C LEU A 11 -0.33 2.82 -4.64
N LEU A 12 -0.66 3.34 -3.47
CA LEU A 12 -1.98 3.88 -3.18
C LEU A 12 -1.84 5.38 -2.94
N THR A 13 -2.80 6.14 -3.45
CA THR A 13 -2.80 7.60 -3.28
C THR A 13 -4.10 8.06 -2.64
N SER A 14 -4.05 9.23 -2.03
CA SER A 14 -5.18 9.86 -1.38
C SER A 14 -5.31 11.32 -1.84
N GLU A 15 -6.54 11.82 -1.92
CA GLU A 15 -6.77 13.23 -2.22
C GLU A 15 -6.47 14.11 -1.01
N ALA A 16 -6.66 13.58 0.19
CA ALA A 16 -6.37 14.28 1.43
C ALA A 16 -5.07 13.77 2.04
N PRO A 17 -4.35 14.61 2.81
CA PRO A 17 -3.17 14.14 3.51
C PRO A 17 -3.51 12.99 4.48
N ILE A 18 -2.62 12.02 4.57
CA ILE A 18 -2.78 10.88 5.47
C ILE A 18 -2.30 11.33 6.85
N ASP A 19 -3.24 11.51 7.78
CA ASP A 19 -2.90 11.91 9.15
C ASP A 19 -2.39 10.73 9.99
N ASP A 20 -1.94 11.03 11.21
CA ASP A 20 -1.37 10.01 12.09
C ASP A 20 -2.37 8.93 12.47
N GLU A 21 -3.62 9.29 12.69
CA GLU A 21 -4.66 8.32 13.05
C GLU A 21 -4.96 7.38 11.89
N THR A 22 -5.09 7.92 10.70
CA THR A 22 -5.29 7.14 9.49
C THR A 22 -4.11 6.21 9.24
N ARG A 23 -2.90 6.72 9.42
CA ARG A 23 -1.69 5.93 9.27
C ARG A 23 -1.64 4.77 10.25
N LYS A 24 -2.02 5.00 11.50
CA LYS A 24 -2.07 3.95 12.53
C LYS A 24 -3.08 2.87 12.15
N GLU A 25 -4.26 3.28 11.70
CA GLU A 25 -5.31 2.35 11.30
C GLU A 25 -4.86 1.50 10.09
N LEU A 26 -4.26 2.14 9.10
CA LEU A 26 -3.75 1.44 7.93
C LEU A 26 -2.61 0.49 8.31
N THR A 27 -1.71 0.94 9.18
CA THR A 27 -0.61 0.10 9.66
C THR A 27 -1.16 -1.14 10.36
N HIS A 28 -2.19 -0.98 11.17
CA HIS A 28 -2.83 -2.08 11.86
C HIS A 28 -3.43 -3.09 10.87
N ARG A 29 -4.10 -2.60 9.83
CA ARG A 29 -4.67 -3.46 8.79
C ARG A 29 -3.62 -4.20 8.00
N ILE A 30 -2.54 -3.50 7.64
CA ILE A 30 -1.41 -4.11 6.93
C ILE A 30 -0.75 -5.19 7.81
N ALA A 31 -0.57 -4.90 9.09
CA ALA A 31 0.06 -5.84 10.01
C ALA A 31 -0.77 -7.12 10.20
N LYS A 32 -2.09 -7.05 10.08
CA LYS A 32 -2.93 -8.24 10.11
C LYS A 32 -2.70 -9.15 8.93
N ILE A 33 -2.31 -8.59 7.79
CA ILE A 33 -1.94 -9.35 6.59
C ILE A 33 -0.52 -9.87 6.75
N SER A 34 0.40 -8.97 7.08
CA SER A 34 1.82 -9.29 7.23
C SER A 34 2.52 -8.22 8.07
N PRO A 35 3.07 -8.57 9.26
CA PRO A 35 3.83 -7.61 10.05
C PRO A 35 5.05 -7.05 9.31
N THR A 36 5.68 -7.87 8.48
CA THR A 36 6.84 -7.44 7.67
C THR A 36 6.41 -6.38 6.66
N MET A 37 5.26 -6.54 6.03
CA MET A 37 4.71 -5.56 5.09
C MET A 37 4.48 -4.22 5.78
N ALA A 38 3.95 -4.23 6.99
CA ALA A 38 3.72 -3.01 7.76
C ALA A 38 5.03 -2.29 8.08
N LYS A 39 6.07 -3.04 8.44
CA LYS A 39 7.38 -2.46 8.74
C LYS A 39 8.06 -1.85 7.52
N LYS A 40 7.84 -2.44 6.35
CA LYS A 40 8.50 -2.00 5.12
C LYS A 40 7.67 -1.03 4.30
N ALA A 41 6.48 -0.64 4.78
CA ALA A 41 5.65 0.33 4.08
C ALA A 41 6.35 1.67 3.97
N VAL A 42 6.23 2.30 2.80
CA VAL A 42 6.80 3.61 2.54
C VAL A 42 5.66 4.63 2.56
N TRP A 43 5.75 5.58 3.47
CA TRP A 43 4.70 6.58 3.67
C TRP A 43 5.10 7.92 3.07
N SER A 44 4.14 8.59 2.45
CA SER A 44 4.25 9.96 1.98
C SER A 44 3.02 10.71 2.45
N GLU A 45 3.01 12.01 2.25
CA GLU A 45 1.88 12.83 2.73
C GLU A 45 0.54 12.36 2.19
N ARG A 46 0.50 11.97 0.91
CA ARG A 46 -0.73 11.55 0.24
C ARG A 46 -0.59 10.21 -0.48
N ALA A 47 0.37 9.41 -0.07
CA ALA A 47 0.62 8.14 -0.74
C ALA A 47 1.19 7.12 0.21
N LEU A 48 1.01 5.86 -0.18
CA LEU A 48 1.53 4.71 0.56
C LEU A 48 2.00 3.68 -0.44
N ILE A 49 3.21 3.18 -0.26
CA ILE A 49 3.73 2.08 -1.07
C ILE A 49 3.89 0.87 -0.15
N VAL A 50 3.28 -0.24 -0.52
CA VAL A 50 3.41 -1.49 0.22
C VAL A 50 4.08 -2.54 -0.66
N LYS A 51 4.89 -3.38 -0.05
CA LYS A 51 5.53 -4.50 -0.72
C LYS A 51 4.71 -5.76 -0.49
N THR A 52 4.35 -6.41 -1.57
CA THR A 52 3.61 -7.66 -1.52
C THR A 52 4.14 -8.60 -2.60
N ASP A 53 3.36 -9.56 -3.03
CA ASP A 53 3.68 -10.42 -4.15
C ASP A 53 2.47 -10.54 -5.08
N ASN A 54 2.67 -11.17 -6.24
CA ASN A 54 1.61 -11.32 -7.24
C ASN A 54 0.44 -12.18 -6.76
N VAL A 55 0.67 -13.04 -5.78
CA VAL A 55 -0.38 -13.92 -5.24
C VAL A 55 -1.29 -13.18 -4.27
N ASP A 56 -0.69 -12.41 -3.37
CA ASP A 56 -1.43 -11.69 -2.32
C ASP A 56 -1.93 -10.32 -2.76
N LEU A 57 -1.46 -9.82 -3.90
CA LEU A 57 -1.78 -8.49 -4.38
C LEU A 57 -3.29 -8.17 -4.39
N PRO A 58 -4.18 -9.02 -4.92
CA PRO A 58 -5.61 -8.71 -4.91
C PRO A 58 -6.18 -8.54 -3.51
N MET A 59 -5.75 -9.37 -2.56
CA MET A 59 -6.19 -9.28 -1.18
C MET A 59 -5.71 -7.99 -0.51
N VAL A 60 -4.44 -7.64 -0.73
CA VAL A 60 -3.86 -6.41 -0.18
C VAL A 60 -4.58 -5.19 -0.76
N LYS A 61 -4.83 -5.20 -2.04
CA LYS A 61 -5.54 -4.13 -2.73
C LYS A 61 -6.93 -3.92 -2.14
N ASP A 62 -7.71 -4.99 -1.99
CA ASP A 62 -9.04 -4.93 -1.40
C ASP A 62 -9.02 -4.43 0.04
N ALA A 63 -8.03 -4.84 0.80
CA ALA A 63 -7.92 -4.46 2.21
C ALA A 63 -7.58 -2.98 2.39
N LEU A 64 -6.87 -2.38 1.44
CA LEU A 64 -6.37 -1.01 1.56
C LEU A 64 -7.15 0.02 0.74
N GLU A 65 -7.87 -0.40 -0.30
CA GLU A 65 -8.73 0.51 -1.08
C GLU A 65 -10.03 0.78 -0.32
N MET A 66 -9.97 1.69 0.65
CA MET A 66 -11.13 2.00 1.47
C MET A 66 -11.01 3.38 2.09
N SER A 67 -12.14 3.89 2.56
CA SER A 67 -12.15 5.13 3.32
C SER A 67 -11.86 4.84 4.79
N VAL A 68 -10.90 5.56 5.35
CA VAL A 68 -10.55 5.49 6.76
C VAL A 68 -10.46 6.92 7.27
N GLY A 69 -11.29 7.28 8.24
CA GLY A 69 -11.25 8.59 8.86
C GLY A 69 -11.40 9.76 7.88
N GLY A 70 -12.21 9.60 6.83
CA GLY A 70 -12.39 10.62 5.81
C GLY A 70 -11.32 10.62 4.73
N VAL A 71 -10.34 9.73 4.82
CA VAL A 71 -9.30 9.56 3.81
C VAL A 71 -9.64 8.35 2.96
N SER A 72 -9.70 8.52 1.65
CA SER A 72 -9.94 7.43 0.71
C SER A 72 -8.66 7.11 -0.04
N LEU A 73 -8.24 5.85 0.01
CA LEU A 73 -7.07 5.38 -0.72
C LEU A 73 -7.51 4.68 -1.99
N THR A 74 -6.82 4.98 -3.07
CA THR A 74 -7.06 4.37 -4.38
C THR A 74 -5.75 3.81 -4.90
N SER A 75 -5.75 2.57 -5.37
CA SER A 75 -4.55 2.00 -5.99
C SER A 75 -4.30 2.68 -7.33
N LYS A 76 -3.07 3.12 -7.55
CA LYS A 76 -2.66 3.83 -8.77
C LYS A 76 -1.81 2.98 -9.68
N LEU A 77 -0.82 2.33 -9.11
CA LEU A 77 0.20 1.62 -9.86
C LEU A 77 0.67 0.39 -9.12
N THR A 78 1.02 -0.63 -9.89
CA THR A 78 1.67 -1.82 -9.38
C THR A 78 2.94 -2.03 -10.18
N SER A 79 4.05 -2.34 -9.52
CA SER A 79 5.32 -2.56 -10.21
C SER A 79 6.17 -3.57 -9.45
N GLY A 80 7.06 -4.24 -10.17
CA GLY A 80 8.12 -5.05 -9.57
C GLY A 80 9.28 -4.21 -9.05
N SER A 81 9.25 -2.88 -9.29
CA SER A 81 10.32 -1.97 -8.90
C SER A 81 9.75 -0.83 -8.07
N ILE A 82 10.25 -0.68 -6.84
CA ILE A 82 9.83 0.40 -5.96
C ILE A 82 10.27 1.77 -6.49
N GLY A 83 11.39 1.82 -7.23
CA GLY A 83 11.88 3.06 -7.81
C GLY A 83 10.90 3.71 -8.76
N LYS A 84 10.18 2.92 -9.54
CA LYS A 84 9.15 3.43 -10.45
C LYS A 84 7.97 4.02 -9.68
N LEU A 85 7.59 3.39 -8.59
CA LEU A 85 6.47 3.86 -7.78
C LEU A 85 6.82 5.14 -7.02
N LYS A 86 8.04 5.24 -6.53
CA LYS A 86 8.51 6.45 -5.84
C LYS A 86 8.47 7.67 -6.75
N LYS A 87 8.75 7.50 -8.04
CA LYS A 87 8.67 8.59 -9.01
C LYS A 87 7.24 9.02 -9.30
N ALA A 88 6.28 8.12 -9.09
CA ALA A 88 4.86 8.40 -9.33
C ALA A 88 4.15 8.97 -8.09
N VAL A 89 4.83 9.07 -6.95
CA VAL A 89 4.25 9.62 -5.72
C VAL A 89 4.00 11.12 -5.89
N PRO A 90 2.76 11.60 -5.63
CA PRO A 90 2.45 13.02 -5.72
C PRO A 90 3.14 13.82 -4.61
N GLY A 91 3.58 14.99 -4.92
CA GLY A 91 4.27 15.90 -4.01
C GLY A 91 5.74 15.89 -4.16
#